data_c58910d9ea110ccea065c8e17b9245b2
#
_entry.id   c58910d9ea110ccea065c8e17b9245b2
#
_cell.length_a   1.000
_cell.length_b   1.000
_cell.length_c   1.000
_cell.angle_alpha   90.00
_cell.angle_beta   90.00
_cell.angle_gamma   90.00
#
_symmetry.space_group_name_H-M   'P 1'
#
loop_
_entity.id
_entity.type
_entity.pdbx_description
1 polymer ?
#
loop_
_entity_poly.entity_id
_entity_poly.type
_entity_poly.pdbx_seq_one_letter_code
_entity_poly.pdbx_strand_id
1 'polypeptide(L)'
;MDIHIDQFATLIEQITGWDEVESLLPRDWREIAVATNALKGLRQDKSPDNLLHTLLLHFACGMSLRETVVTAKLSNLGDFSDVALLKRIRKCEDFLKALCQRMFGEVRLNADLQNCHVRLLDGTTVKEPGQFGTLWRLHYSFSLPDMACDGFKLTQASGKGSAEGLWQYEVKPSDLMVGDRAFCNARGIDHVVSRGGHVCVRWNSAALNLLERD
;
A
#
# COMPACT_ATOMS: atom_id res chain seq x y z
N MET A 1 -24.93 -24.72 10.96
CA MET A 1 -24.28 -23.41 10.68
C MET A 1 -24.28 -23.26 9.18
N ASP A 2 -25.46 -22.87 8.66
CA ASP A 2 -25.67 -22.72 7.22
C ASP A 2 -24.98 -21.41 6.78
N ILE A 3 -23.77 -21.54 6.28
CA ILE A 3 -23.08 -20.44 5.59
C ILE A 3 -23.87 -20.23 4.31
N HIS A 4 -24.49 -19.07 4.20
CA HIS A 4 -25.33 -18.68 3.08
C HIS A 4 -24.59 -18.87 1.76
N ILE A 5 -24.99 -19.88 1.00
CA ILE A 5 -24.57 -20.15 -0.38
C ILE A 5 -24.75 -18.88 -1.25
N ASP A 6 -25.74 -18.05 -0.94
CA ASP A 6 -26.00 -16.77 -1.60
C ASP A 6 -24.87 -15.73 -1.40
N GLN A 7 -24.19 -15.71 -0.26
CA GLN A 7 -23.03 -14.83 -0.06
C GLN A 7 -21.81 -15.27 -0.89
N PHE A 8 -21.64 -16.58 -1.07
CA PHE A 8 -20.60 -17.11 -1.95
C PHE A 8 -20.90 -16.85 -3.41
N ALA A 9 -22.17 -16.99 -3.83
CA ALA A 9 -22.61 -16.67 -5.19
C ALA A 9 -22.39 -15.17 -5.49
N THR A 10 -22.78 -14.28 -4.59
CA THR A 10 -22.57 -12.83 -4.73
C THR A 10 -21.07 -12.46 -4.75
N LEU A 11 -20.25 -13.16 -3.98
CA LEU A 11 -18.80 -12.95 -3.99
C LEU A 11 -18.17 -13.45 -5.29
N ILE A 12 -18.64 -14.59 -5.80
CA ILE A 12 -18.22 -15.13 -7.11
C ILE A 12 -18.68 -14.21 -8.24
N GLU A 13 -19.87 -13.64 -8.18
CA GLU A 13 -20.35 -12.64 -9.15
C GLU A 13 -19.52 -11.34 -9.10
N GLN A 14 -19.08 -10.91 -7.92
CA GLN A 14 -18.16 -9.78 -7.78
C GLN A 14 -16.75 -10.09 -8.31
N ILE A 15 -16.39 -11.36 -8.38
CA ILE A 15 -15.08 -11.83 -8.91
C ILE A 15 -15.19 -12.19 -10.41
N THR A 16 -16.40 -12.34 -10.96
CA THR A 16 -16.63 -12.56 -12.41
C THR A 16 -16.27 -11.35 -13.28
N GLY A 17 -15.93 -10.20 -12.68
CA GLY A 17 -15.30 -9.07 -13.35
C GLY A 17 -13.81 -9.26 -13.60
N TRP A 18 -13.27 -10.50 -13.75
CA TRP A 18 -11.85 -10.70 -14.03
C TRP A 18 -11.38 -9.94 -15.26
N ASP A 19 -12.17 -9.93 -16.33
CA ASP A 19 -11.88 -9.19 -17.55
C ASP A 19 -11.76 -7.67 -17.28
N GLU A 20 -12.59 -7.15 -16.38
CA GLU A 20 -12.53 -5.75 -15.95
C GLU A 20 -11.26 -5.49 -15.14
N VAL A 21 -10.92 -6.37 -14.20
CA VAL A 21 -9.68 -6.28 -13.42
C VAL A 21 -8.47 -6.39 -14.35
N GLU A 22 -8.48 -7.34 -15.27
CA GLU A 22 -7.40 -7.52 -16.24
C GLU A 22 -7.21 -6.28 -17.11
N SER A 23 -8.29 -5.60 -17.50
CA SER A 23 -8.23 -4.37 -18.29
C SER A 23 -7.48 -3.22 -17.60
N LEU A 24 -7.36 -3.26 -16.28
CA LEU A 24 -6.64 -2.28 -15.48
C LEU A 24 -5.15 -2.63 -15.33
N LEU A 25 -4.76 -3.87 -15.67
CA LEU A 25 -3.38 -4.32 -15.54
C LEU A 25 -2.54 -3.89 -16.75
N PRO A 26 -1.23 -3.71 -16.56
CA PRO A 26 -0.30 -3.50 -17.68
C PRO A 26 -0.34 -4.68 -18.65
N ARG A 27 -0.25 -4.43 -19.94
CA ARG A 27 -0.35 -5.49 -20.96
C ARG A 27 0.66 -6.62 -20.78
N ASP A 28 1.82 -6.32 -20.20
CA ASP A 28 2.94 -7.21 -19.96
C ASP A 28 2.96 -7.82 -18.53
N TRP A 29 1.85 -7.76 -17.80
CA TRP A 29 1.82 -8.22 -16.42
C TRP A 29 2.12 -9.72 -16.24
N ARG A 30 1.78 -10.55 -17.24
CA ARG A 30 2.07 -11.99 -17.22
C ARG A 30 3.56 -12.27 -17.39
N GLU A 31 4.22 -11.51 -18.25
CA GLU A 31 5.67 -11.53 -18.44
C GLU A 31 6.39 -11.10 -17.15
N ILE A 32 5.88 -10.09 -16.45
CA ILE A 32 6.39 -9.67 -15.14
C ILE A 32 6.29 -10.83 -14.13
N ALA A 33 5.18 -11.56 -14.09
CA ALA A 33 5.03 -12.71 -13.19
C ALA A 33 6.06 -13.82 -13.48
N VAL A 34 6.39 -14.04 -14.76
CA VAL A 34 7.41 -15.02 -15.17
C VAL A 34 8.81 -14.50 -14.82
N ALA A 35 9.14 -13.26 -15.18
CA ALA A 35 10.44 -12.65 -14.98
C ALA A 35 10.83 -12.57 -13.49
N THR A 36 9.86 -12.32 -12.61
CA THR A 36 10.04 -12.28 -11.16
C THR A 36 10.01 -13.65 -10.49
N ASN A 37 9.89 -14.73 -11.26
CA ASN A 37 9.77 -16.10 -10.73
C ASN A 37 8.56 -16.33 -9.80
N ALA A 38 7.50 -15.55 -9.92
CA ALA A 38 6.30 -15.68 -9.08
C ALA A 38 5.66 -17.07 -9.17
N LEU A 39 5.81 -17.74 -10.32
CA LEU A 39 5.25 -19.08 -10.58
C LEU A 39 6.18 -20.21 -10.15
N LYS A 40 7.41 -19.93 -9.75
CA LYS A 40 8.41 -20.95 -9.39
C LYS A 40 7.98 -21.76 -8.16
N GLY A 41 7.88 -23.09 -8.34
CA GLY A 41 7.51 -24.02 -7.28
C GLY A 41 5.99 -24.19 -7.11
N LEU A 42 5.15 -23.69 -8.02
CA LEU A 42 3.78 -24.14 -8.18
C LEU A 42 3.81 -25.57 -8.79
N ARG A 43 3.04 -26.48 -8.18
CA ARG A 43 3.08 -27.91 -8.57
C ARG A 43 2.06 -28.26 -9.63
N GLN A 44 0.84 -27.72 -9.55
CA GLN A 44 -0.29 -28.12 -10.37
C GLN A 44 -0.62 -27.10 -11.45
N ASP A 45 -0.79 -25.86 -11.11
CA ASP A 45 -1.14 -24.80 -12.04
C ASP A 45 -0.09 -23.69 -11.99
N LYS A 46 0.47 -23.36 -13.15
CA LYS A 46 1.44 -22.29 -13.33
C LYS A 46 0.82 -21.11 -14.07
N SER A 47 -0.49 -20.94 -13.97
CA SER A 47 -1.18 -19.78 -14.55
C SER A 47 -0.88 -18.51 -13.75
N PRO A 48 -0.33 -17.47 -14.38
CA PRO A 48 -0.24 -16.15 -13.76
C PRO A 48 -1.60 -15.61 -13.34
N ASP A 49 -2.63 -15.87 -14.15
CA ASP A 49 -4.01 -15.44 -13.92
C ASP A 49 -4.55 -16.01 -12.62
N ASN A 50 -4.49 -17.32 -12.46
CA ASN A 50 -4.95 -18.00 -11.25
C ASN A 50 -4.16 -17.56 -10.01
N LEU A 51 -2.85 -17.34 -10.17
CA LEU A 51 -2.03 -16.81 -9.09
C LEU A 51 -2.46 -15.42 -8.66
N LEU A 52 -2.56 -14.47 -9.60
CA LEU A 52 -2.92 -13.10 -9.28
C LEU A 52 -4.34 -13.01 -8.74
N HIS A 53 -5.29 -13.74 -9.32
CA HIS A 53 -6.65 -13.81 -8.81
C HIS A 53 -6.69 -14.31 -7.36
N THR A 54 -5.96 -15.39 -7.05
CA THR A 54 -5.85 -15.90 -5.67
C THR A 54 -5.25 -14.85 -4.72
N LEU A 55 -4.24 -14.11 -5.14
CA LEU A 55 -3.65 -13.03 -4.34
C LEU A 55 -4.64 -11.89 -4.09
N LEU A 56 -5.42 -11.50 -5.10
CA LEU A 56 -6.43 -10.46 -4.98
C LEU A 56 -7.59 -10.86 -4.06
N LEU A 57 -7.99 -12.13 -4.01
CA LEU A 57 -8.95 -12.63 -3.01
C LEU A 57 -8.48 -12.34 -1.59
N HIS A 58 -7.19 -12.53 -1.33
CA HIS A 58 -6.63 -12.26 -0.01
C HIS A 58 -6.45 -10.76 0.26
N PHE A 59 -5.81 -10.01 -0.65
CA PHE A 59 -5.44 -8.63 -0.40
C PHE A 59 -6.56 -7.63 -0.66
N ALA A 60 -7.30 -7.77 -1.75
CA ALA A 60 -8.33 -6.81 -2.15
C ALA A 60 -9.68 -7.11 -1.50
N CYS A 61 -10.07 -8.40 -1.42
CA CYS A 61 -11.33 -8.79 -0.79
C CYS A 61 -11.21 -8.99 0.72
N GLY A 62 -10.01 -8.88 1.30
CA GLY A 62 -9.78 -8.98 2.75
C GLY A 62 -10.02 -10.38 3.33
N MET A 63 -10.02 -11.42 2.50
CA MET A 63 -10.24 -12.78 2.96
C MET A 63 -9.08 -13.29 3.82
N SER A 64 -9.37 -14.01 4.88
CA SER A 64 -8.34 -14.75 5.62
C SER A 64 -7.66 -15.79 4.72
N LEU A 65 -6.46 -16.26 5.10
CA LEU A 65 -5.76 -17.31 4.33
C LEU A 65 -6.64 -18.54 4.11
N ARG A 66 -7.41 -18.95 5.13
CA ARG A 66 -8.28 -20.12 5.07
C ARG A 66 -9.46 -19.92 4.12
N GLU A 67 -10.11 -18.77 4.16
CA GLU A 67 -11.19 -18.42 3.23
C GLU A 67 -10.66 -18.35 1.80
N THR A 68 -9.51 -17.71 1.60
CA THR A 68 -8.87 -17.62 0.28
C THR A 68 -8.59 -19.00 -0.32
N VAL A 69 -8.06 -19.93 0.47
CA VAL A 69 -7.76 -21.31 0.02
C VAL A 69 -9.04 -22.03 -0.39
N VAL A 70 -10.09 -21.94 0.42
CA VAL A 70 -11.37 -22.57 0.12
C VAL A 70 -11.98 -21.98 -1.16
N THR A 71 -12.01 -20.65 -1.27
CA THR A 71 -12.55 -19.96 -2.45
C THR A 71 -11.74 -20.27 -3.70
N ALA A 72 -10.42 -20.21 -3.63
CA ALA A 72 -9.54 -20.55 -4.77
C ALA A 72 -9.76 -21.97 -5.27
N LYS A 73 -9.97 -22.93 -4.37
CA LYS A 73 -10.26 -24.31 -4.72
C LYS A 73 -11.63 -24.45 -5.39
N LEU A 74 -12.66 -23.83 -4.84
CA LEU A 74 -14.02 -23.83 -5.40
C LEU A 74 -14.09 -23.17 -6.79
N SER A 75 -13.30 -22.14 -7.01
CA SER A 75 -13.22 -21.39 -8.28
C SER A 75 -12.18 -21.97 -9.26
N ASN A 76 -11.62 -23.15 -9.00
CA ASN A 76 -10.59 -23.79 -9.82
C ASN A 76 -9.33 -22.92 -10.08
N LEU A 77 -9.02 -21.99 -9.18
CA LEU A 77 -7.82 -21.14 -9.25
C LEU A 77 -6.59 -21.88 -8.73
N GLY A 78 -6.77 -22.89 -7.91
CA GLY A 78 -5.69 -23.73 -7.37
C GLY A 78 -6.07 -24.46 -6.10
N ASP A 79 -5.29 -25.47 -5.75
CA ASP A 79 -5.44 -26.23 -4.51
C ASP A 79 -4.21 -26.00 -3.62
N PHE A 80 -4.37 -25.17 -2.60
CA PHE A 80 -3.32 -24.78 -1.66
C PHE A 80 -3.72 -25.14 -0.24
N SER A 81 -2.73 -25.39 0.63
CA SER A 81 -2.92 -25.26 2.08
C SER A 81 -2.66 -23.83 2.52
N ASP A 82 -3.19 -23.44 3.70
CA ASP A 82 -2.98 -22.10 4.29
C ASP A 82 -1.48 -21.75 4.36
N VAL A 83 -0.66 -22.73 4.77
CA VAL A 83 0.80 -22.58 4.86
C VAL A 83 1.44 -22.43 3.48
N ALA A 84 0.94 -23.17 2.47
CA ALA A 84 1.43 -23.04 1.10
C ALA A 84 1.09 -21.68 0.50
N LEU A 85 -0.12 -21.18 0.72
CA LEU A 85 -0.55 -19.84 0.31
C LEU A 85 0.31 -18.77 0.98
N LEU A 86 0.51 -18.82 2.29
CA LEU A 86 1.35 -17.85 3.00
C LEU A 86 2.79 -17.81 2.45
N LYS A 87 3.38 -18.98 2.19
CA LYS A 87 4.71 -19.07 1.56
C LYS A 87 4.69 -18.51 0.13
N ARG A 88 3.59 -18.67 -0.59
CA ARG A 88 3.41 -18.14 -1.94
C ARG A 88 3.32 -16.61 -1.91
N ILE A 89 2.52 -16.05 -1.04
CA ILE A 89 2.40 -14.60 -0.84
C ILE A 89 3.78 -13.96 -0.65
N ARG A 90 4.60 -14.51 0.24
CA ARG A 90 5.98 -14.02 0.49
C ARG A 90 6.88 -14.10 -0.75
N LYS A 91 6.70 -15.12 -1.59
CA LYS A 91 7.48 -15.28 -2.84
C LYS A 91 7.00 -14.38 -3.98
N CYS A 92 5.82 -13.80 -3.86
CA CYS A 92 5.25 -12.90 -4.86
C CYS A 92 5.57 -11.42 -4.57
N GLU A 93 6.39 -11.11 -3.56
CA GLU A 93 6.75 -9.74 -3.21
C GLU A 93 7.34 -8.99 -4.41
N ASP A 94 8.38 -9.55 -5.06
CA ASP A 94 9.02 -8.93 -6.23
C ASP A 94 8.04 -8.78 -7.41
N PHE A 95 7.15 -9.74 -7.61
CA PHE A 95 6.10 -9.67 -8.62
C PHE A 95 5.13 -8.52 -8.36
N LEU A 96 4.59 -8.44 -7.15
CA LEU A 96 3.64 -7.40 -6.78
C LEU A 96 4.30 -6.01 -6.83
N LYS A 97 5.55 -5.91 -6.36
CA LYS A 97 6.32 -4.67 -6.45
C LYS A 97 6.51 -4.24 -7.89
N ALA A 98 6.97 -5.13 -8.77
CA ALA A 98 7.19 -4.83 -10.18
C ALA A 98 5.87 -4.47 -10.90
N LEU A 99 4.78 -5.18 -10.58
CA LEU A 99 3.45 -4.88 -11.11
C LEU A 99 2.99 -3.48 -10.71
N CYS A 100 3.10 -3.13 -9.43
CA CYS A 100 2.77 -1.79 -8.94
C CYS A 100 3.65 -0.72 -9.61
N GLN A 101 4.95 -0.93 -9.70
CA GLN A 101 5.86 0.00 -10.39
C GLN A 101 5.45 0.22 -11.84
N ARG A 102 5.05 -0.84 -12.53
CA ARG A 102 4.60 -0.76 -13.92
C ARG A 102 3.30 0.02 -14.05
N MET A 103 2.33 -0.24 -13.16
CA MET A 103 1.05 0.47 -13.13
C MET A 103 1.23 1.96 -12.84
N PHE A 104 2.04 2.30 -11.84
CA PHE A 104 2.30 3.70 -11.47
C PHE A 104 3.24 4.41 -12.43
N GLY A 105 4.18 3.70 -13.04
CA GLY A 105 5.09 4.25 -14.05
C GLY A 105 4.37 4.69 -15.34
N GLU A 106 3.18 4.14 -15.62
CA GLU A 106 2.31 4.60 -16.71
C GLU A 106 1.48 5.83 -16.33
N VAL A 107 1.30 6.10 -15.03
CA VAL A 107 0.78 7.38 -14.55
C VAL A 107 1.88 8.43 -14.80
N ARG A 108 1.79 9.11 -15.94
CA ARG A 108 2.66 10.28 -16.21
C ARG A 108 2.41 11.29 -15.11
N LEU A 109 3.31 11.34 -14.12
CA LEU A 109 3.37 12.50 -13.25
C LEU A 109 3.42 13.72 -14.16
N ASN A 110 2.59 14.73 -13.89
CA ASN A 110 2.59 15.97 -14.63
C ASN A 110 4.04 16.45 -14.77
N ALA A 111 4.39 17.04 -15.91
CA ALA A 111 5.76 17.48 -16.20
C ALA A 111 6.37 18.30 -15.04
N ASP A 112 5.54 19.04 -14.32
CA ASP A 112 5.94 19.83 -13.16
C ASP A 112 6.41 18.99 -11.95
N LEU A 113 6.02 17.72 -11.87
CA LEU A 113 6.39 16.78 -10.78
C LEU A 113 7.51 15.81 -11.18
N GLN A 114 7.96 15.81 -12.44
CA GLN A 114 9.00 14.89 -12.92
C GLN A 114 10.34 15.08 -12.21
N ASN A 115 10.58 16.29 -11.68
CA ASN A 115 11.80 16.62 -10.94
C ASN A 115 11.64 16.48 -9.41
N CYS A 116 10.48 16.03 -8.94
CA CYS A 116 10.22 15.86 -7.52
C CYS A 116 10.29 14.39 -7.13
N HIS A 117 10.95 14.11 -6.01
CA HIS A 117 10.88 12.82 -5.35
C HIS A 117 9.63 12.80 -4.45
N VAL A 118 8.56 12.17 -4.94
CA VAL A 118 7.26 12.13 -4.25
C VAL A 118 7.29 11.10 -3.13
N ARG A 119 7.02 11.56 -1.89
CA ARG A 119 6.99 10.73 -0.69
C ARG A 119 5.63 10.84 -0.01
N LEU A 120 4.96 9.71 0.12
CA LEU A 120 3.70 9.60 0.85
C LEU A 120 4.00 9.36 2.33
N LEU A 121 3.41 10.16 3.20
CA LEU A 121 3.65 10.12 4.64
C LEU A 121 2.42 9.65 5.39
N ASP A 122 2.64 8.76 6.34
CA ASP A 122 1.58 8.35 7.26
C ASP A 122 2.16 7.97 8.62
N GLY A 123 1.28 7.93 9.62
CA GLY A 123 1.61 7.51 10.96
C GLY A 123 0.58 6.53 11.49
N THR A 124 1.04 5.44 12.05
CA THR A 124 0.17 4.47 12.69
C THR A 124 0.56 4.22 14.13
N THR A 125 -0.41 3.81 14.94
CA THR A 125 -0.18 3.49 16.35
C THR A 125 -0.08 1.99 16.56
N VAL A 126 0.87 1.58 17.38
CA VAL A 126 1.10 0.19 17.73
C VAL A 126 0.75 -0.03 19.18
N LYS A 127 -0.05 -1.07 19.46
CA LYS A 127 -0.42 -1.51 20.80
C LYS A 127 0.21 -2.87 21.07
N GLU A 128 0.66 -3.07 22.30
CA GLU A 128 1.04 -4.42 22.74
C GLU A 128 -0.19 -5.25 23.08
N PRO A 129 -0.18 -6.56 22.78
CA PRO A 129 -1.25 -7.46 23.18
C PRO A 129 -1.44 -7.44 24.70
N GLY A 130 -2.69 -7.31 25.16
CA GLY A 130 -3.02 -7.33 26.59
C GLY A 130 -2.78 -6.03 27.37
N GLN A 131 -2.29 -4.96 26.72
CA GLN A 131 -2.13 -3.66 27.36
C GLN A 131 -3.24 -2.68 27.00
N PHE A 132 -3.63 -1.84 27.96
CA PHE A 132 -4.54 -0.73 27.73
C PHE A 132 -3.74 0.48 27.24
N GLY A 133 -4.10 0.99 26.08
CA GLY A 133 -3.52 2.20 25.49
C GLY A 133 -2.56 1.96 24.33
N THR A 134 -2.19 3.04 23.70
CA THR A 134 -1.24 3.07 22.59
C THR A 134 0.15 3.33 23.15
N LEU A 135 1.12 2.45 22.89
CA LEU A 135 2.47 2.57 23.41
C LEU A 135 3.40 3.26 22.45
N TRP A 136 3.29 2.93 21.17
CA TRP A 136 4.20 3.38 20.14
C TRP A 136 3.48 4.03 18.97
N ARG A 137 4.16 4.94 18.31
CA ARG A 137 3.75 5.48 17.01
C ARG A 137 4.84 5.22 16.01
N LEU A 138 4.46 4.61 14.89
CA LEU A 138 5.30 4.39 13.74
C LEU A 138 5.02 5.52 12.74
N HIS A 139 6.05 6.29 12.43
CA HIS A 139 6.06 7.26 11.33
C HIS A 139 6.79 6.63 10.16
N TYR A 140 6.16 6.56 9.01
CA TYR A 140 6.79 5.99 7.83
C TYR A 140 6.55 6.85 6.59
N SER A 141 7.49 6.78 5.67
CA SER A 141 7.39 7.39 4.36
C SER A 141 7.57 6.34 3.28
N PHE A 142 6.80 6.52 2.21
CA PHE A 142 6.79 5.64 1.06
C PHE A 142 7.19 6.45 -0.17
N SER A 143 8.33 6.09 -0.79
CA SER A 143 8.78 6.66 -2.06
C SER A 143 7.88 6.15 -3.19
N LEU A 144 7.16 7.05 -3.83
CA LEU A 144 6.27 6.68 -4.92
C LEU A 144 7.04 6.22 -6.18
N PRO A 145 8.14 6.88 -6.59
CA PRO A 145 8.94 6.41 -7.72
C PRO A 145 9.54 5.01 -7.50
N ASP A 146 10.00 4.73 -6.29
CA ASP A 146 10.67 3.46 -5.97
C ASP A 146 9.70 2.36 -5.52
N MET A 147 8.45 2.70 -5.26
CA MET A 147 7.45 1.81 -4.68
C MET A 147 7.98 1.08 -3.44
N ALA A 148 8.62 1.83 -2.56
CA ALA A 148 9.27 1.29 -1.37
C ALA A 148 9.13 2.21 -0.16
N CYS A 149 9.10 1.63 1.04
CA CYS A 149 9.29 2.38 2.28
C CYS A 149 10.73 2.90 2.31
N ASP A 150 10.91 4.21 2.26
CA ASP A 150 12.21 4.87 2.22
C ASP A 150 12.64 5.44 3.57
N GLY A 151 11.79 5.32 4.57
CA GLY A 151 12.11 5.71 5.93
C GLY A 151 11.03 5.34 6.94
N PHE A 152 11.46 4.98 8.12
CA PHE A 152 10.54 4.82 9.26
C PHE A 152 11.19 5.29 10.55
N LYS A 153 10.35 5.72 11.49
CA LYS A 153 10.77 6.12 12.83
C LYS A 153 9.73 5.68 13.86
N LEU A 154 10.20 5.06 14.91
CA LEU A 154 9.35 4.67 16.04
C LEU A 154 9.51 5.70 17.17
N THR A 155 8.38 6.20 17.67
CA THR A 155 8.33 7.08 18.83
C THR A 155 7.36 6.52 19.86
N GLN A 156 7.43 7.02 21.09
CA GLN A 156 6.35 6.78 22.07
C GLN A 156 5.06 7.41 21.53
N ALA A 157 3.91 6.82 21.85
CA ALA A 157 2.62 7.34 21.40
C ALA A 157 2.23 8.66 22.06
N SER A 158 2.81 8.96 23.22
CA SER A 158 2.57 10.16 24.01
C SER A 158 3.89 10.79 24.47
N GLY A 159 3.86 12.08 24.79
CA GLY A 159 5.02 12.81 25.28
C GLY A 159 5.60 13.79 24.26
N LYS A 160 6.66 14.50 24.68
CA LYS A 160 7.30 15.53 23.88
C LYS A 160 7.95 14.91 22.64
N GLY A 161 7.57 15.34 21.45
CA GLY A 161 8.14 14.89 20.17
C GLY A 161 7.46 13.66 19.57
N SER A 162 6.40 13.10 20.19
CA SER A 162 5.66 11.95 19.68
C SER A 162 4.56 12.32 18.66
N ALA A 163 4.23 13.59 18.53
CA ALA A 163 3.17 14.05 17.62
C ALA A 163 3.54 13.78 16.15
N GLU A 164 2.51 13.49 15.36
CA GLU A 164 2.64 13.46 13.91
C GLU A 164 3.05 14.83 13.39
N GLY A 165 4.01 14.83 12.48
CA GLY A 165 4.46 16.06 11.86
C GLY A 165 5.61 15.82 10.90
N LEU A 166 5.74 16.71 9.94
CA LEU A 166 6.77 16.63 8.88
C LEU A 166 8.20 16.63 9.44
N TRP A 167 8.42 17.16 10.64
CA TRP A 167 9.75 17.12 11.33
C TRP A 167 10.20 15.73 11.78
N GLN A 168 9.34 14.72 11.68
CA GLN A 168 9.71 13.33 11.98
C GLN A 168 10.54 12.69 10.85
N TYR A 169 10.53 13.30 9.68
CA TYR A 169 11.12 12.76 8.47
C TYR A 169 12.36 13.54 8.07
N GLU A 170 13.34 12.84 7.54
CA GLU A 170 14.46 13.45 6.83
C GLU A 170 13.97 14.03 5.52
N VAL A 171 14.40 15.23 5.18
CA VAL A 171 14.00 15.95 3.97
C VAL A 171 15.23 16.25 3.13
N LYS A 172 15.14 15.90 1.86
CA LYS A 172 16.15 16.22 0.84
C LYS A 172 15.62 17.31 -0.10
N PRO A 173 16.51 18.08 -0.74
CA PRO A 173 16.08 19.01 -1.78
C PRO A 173 15.25 18.27 -2.86
N SER A 174 14.20 18.90 -3.33
CA SER A 174 13.23 18.37 -4.31
C SER A 174 12.32 17.24 -3.79
N ASP A 175 12.38 16.85 -2.50
CA ASP A 175 11.34 16.00 -1.94
C ASP A 175 9.98 16.71 -1.99
N LEU A 176 8.93 16.03 -2.48
CA LEU A 176 7.55 16.44 -2.34
C LEU A 176 6.87 15.58 -1.28
N MET A 177 6.73 16.15 -0.09
CA MET A 177 6.15 15.49 1.07
C MET A 177 4.62 15.57 1.01
N VAL A 178 3.97 14.43 0.78
CA VAL A 178 2.52 14.33 0.65
C VAL A 178 1.95 13.67 1.90
N GLY A 179 1.04 14.35 2.58
CA GLY A 179 0.45 13.84 3.82
C GLY A 179 -1.00 14.27 4.01
N ASP A 180 -1.63 13.71 5.01
CA ASP A 180 -2.98 14.04 5.36
C ASP A 180 -3.08 15.39 6.16
N ARG A 181 -4.27 15.66 6.68
CA ARG A 181 -4.57 16.88 7.45
C ARG A 181 -3.75 17.01 8.75
N ALA A 182 -3.31 15.90 9.36
CA ALA A 182 -2.55 15.92 10.61
C ALA A 182 -1.17 16.56 10.42
N PHE A 183 -0.60 16.47 9.21
CA PHE A 183 0.68 17.08 8.87
C PHE A 183 0.61 18.58 8.57
N CYS A 184 -0.58 19.17 8.46
CA CYS A 184 -0.76 20.59 8.14
C CYS A 184 -0.53 21.47 9.38
N ASN A 185 0.71 21.83 9.64
CA ASN A 185 1.09 22.78 10.69
C ASN A 185 2.32 23.59 10.28
N ALA A 186 2.41 24.83 10.74
CA ALA A 186 3.43 25.78 10.33
C ALA A 186 4.86 25.27 10.57
N ARG A 187 5.14 24.67 11.72
CA ARG A 187 6.45 24.12 12.06
C ARG A 187 6.90 23.01 11.11
N GLY A 188 5.96 22.12 10.74
CA GLY A 188 6.26 21.03 9.83
C GLY A 188 6.51 21.53 8.40
N ILE A 189 5.70 22.46 7.95
CA ILE A 189 5.86 23.08 6.62
C ILE A 189 7.19 23.82 6.54
N ASP A 190 7.52 24.63 7.54
CA ASP A 190 8.83 25.31 7.62
C ASP A 190 10.00 24.33 7.61
N HIS A 191 9.89 23.23 8.35
CA HIS A 191 10.93 22.19 8.37
C HIS A 191 11.23 21.63 6.97
N VAL A 192 10.22 21.44 6.13
CA VAL A 192 10.41 20.92 4.77
C VAL A 192 10.92 22.01 3.83
N VAL A 193 10.26 23.17 3.83
CA VAL A 193 10.57 24.27 2.89
C VAL A 193 11.97 24.83 3.13
N SER A 194 12.39 25.00 4.40
CA SER A 194 13.73 25.47 4.74
C SER A 194 14.86 24.51 4.29
N ARG A 195 14.52 23.25 3.95
CA ARG A 195 15.46 22.24 3.42
C ARG A 195 15.36 22.04 1.91
N GLY A 196 14.64 22.91 1.22
CA GLY A 196 14.46 22.85 -0.24
C GLY A 196 13.46 21.80 -0.71
N GLY A 197 12.64 21.27 0.18
CA GLY A 197 11.53 20.37 -0.16
C GLY A 197 10.23 21.15 -0.40
N HIS A 198 9.22 20.41 -0.87
CA HIS A 198 7.87 20.87 -1.13
C HIS A 198 6.86 20.11 -0.28
N VAL A 199 5.72 20.73 0.01
CA VAL A 199 4.66 20.15 0.85
C VAL A 199 3.34 20.13 0.09
N CYS A 200 2.68 18.97 0.09
CA CYS A 200 1.31 18.80 -0.36
C CYS A 200 0.49 18.14 0.75
N VAL A 201 -0.24 18.92 1.53
CA VAL A 201 -1.06 18.42 2.65
C VAL A 201 -2.47 18.99 2.57
N ARG A 202 -3.43 18.19 3.03
CA ARG A 202 -4.80 18.71 3.15
C ARG A 202 -4.85 19.80 4.22
N TRP A 203 -5.35 20.97 3.83
CA TRP A 203 -5.40 22.13 4.71
C TRP A 203 -6.18 21.87 6.00
N ASN A 204 -5.65 22.41 7.10
CA ASN A 204 -6.24 22.39 8.44
C ASN A 204 -6.41 23.82 8.95
N SER A 205 -7.61 24.36 8.81
CA SER A 205 -7.94 25.73 9.26
C SER A 205 -7.77 25.95 10.78
N ALA A 206 -7.81 24.90 11.58
CA ALA A 206 -7.58 25.00 13.02
C ALA A 206 -6.09 25.08 13.40
N ALA A 207 -5.20 24.59 12.53
CA ALA A 207 -3.76 24.54 12.78
C ALA A 207 -2.97 25.60 12.01
N LEU A 208 -3.49 26.09 10.89
CA LEU A 208 -2.84 27.04 10.01
C LEU A 208 -3.86 28.05 9.48
N ASN A 209 -3.75 29.31 9.90
CA ASN A 209 -4.55 30.42 9.38
C ASN A 209 -3.90 30.98 8.11
N LEU A 210 -4.68 31.08 7.05
CA LEU A 210 -4.27 31.85 5.87
C LEU A 210 -4.49 33.32 6.16
N LEU A 211 -3.44 34.11 5.95
CA LEU A 211 -3.53 35.58 6.03
C LEU A 211 -3.64 36.13 4.62
N GLU A 212 -4.55 37.05 4.40
CA GLU A 212 -4.54 37.86 3.18
C GLU A 212 -3.28 38.70 3.15
N ARG A 213 -2.68 38.82 1.99
CA ARG A 213 -1.55 39.73 1.76
C ARG A 213 -2.15 41.07 1.37
N ASP A 214 -1.97 42.08 2.21
CA ASP A 214 -2.28 43.47 1.89
C ASP A 214 -1.47 43.97 0.69
#